data_2ec9d16403a881290359392b0de72d2c
#
_entry.id   2ec9d16403a881290359392b0de72d2c
#
_cell.length_a   1.000
_cell.length_b   1.000
_cell.length_c   1.000
_cell.angle_alpha   90.00
_cell.angle_beta   90.00
_cell.angle_gamma   90.00
#
_symmetry.space_group_name_H-M   'P 1'
#
loop_
_entity.id
_entity.type
_entity.pdbx_description
1 polymer ?
#
loop_
_entity_poly.entity_id
_entity_poly.type
_entity_poly.pdbx_seq_one_letter_code
_entity_poly.pdbx_strand_id
1 'polypeptide(L)'
;MKLPGKIAIMGGGSWATAIAKMCLAQEDSINWYMRRDDRIADFKRLGHNPAYLTGVKFDTKRISFSSNINDIVKESDTLIFVTPSPYLKAHLKKLKTKIKDKFIITAIKGIVPDDNVIVSEYFTKEYGVPPENIAVLAGPCHAEEVALERLSYLTIACPDKDKARIFARRLGSSFIKTSVSDDVSGIEYSSVLKNVYAIAAGICSGLKYGDNFQAVLISNAIQEMNRFLNTVHPLNRNVDESVYLGDLLVTGYSNFSRNRTFGTMIGKGYSVKSAQIEMEMIAEGYYGTKCIKDINKHHHVNMPILDAVYNILYERISPTIEIKLLTDSFR
;
A
#
# COMPACT_ATOMS: atom_id res chain seq x y z
N MET A 1 -9.25 17.83 -18.65
CA MET A 1 -8.79 16.43 -18.48
C MET A 1 -9.94 15.49 -18.79
N LYS A 2 -9.72 14.45 -19.62
CA LYS A 2 -10.71 13.41 -19.90
C LYS A 2 -10.58 12.31 -18.85
N LEU A 3 -11.61 12.04 -18.06
CA LEU A 3 -11.56 11.03 -16.99
C LEU A 3 -12.51 9.87 -17.27
N PRO A 4 -12.06 8.64 -17.03
CA PRO A 4 -10.67 8.26 -16.66
C PRO A 4 -9.69 8.40 -17.83
N GLY A 5 -10.15 8.60 -19.07
CA GLY A 5 -9.33 8.59 -20.27
C GLY A 5 -8.55 7.27 -20.42
N LYS A 6 -7.39 7.29 -21.01
CA LYS A 6 -6.53 6.11 -21.15
C LYS A 6 -5.80 5.83 -19.83
N ILE A 7 -6.00 4.64 -19.27
CA ILE A 7 -5.41 4.21 -18.01
C ILE A 7 -4.04 3.58 -18.23
N ALA A 8 -3.07 3.95 -17.39
CA ALA A 8 -1.76 3.30 -17.31
C ALA A 8 -1.49 2.69 -15.93
N ILE A 9 -0.96 1.48 -15.92
CA ILE A 9 -0.41 0.83 -14.73
C ILE A 9 1.09 1.10 -14.68
N MET A 10 1.54 1.70 -13.57
CA MET A 10 2.94 2.12 -13.36
C MET A 10 3.61 1.22 -12.33
N GLY A 11 4.09 0.05 -12.78
CA GLY A 11 4.70 -0.98 -11.94
C GLY A 11 4.43 -2.39 -12.43
N GLY A 12 5.14 -3.41 -11.93
CA GLY A 12 5.06 -4.79 -12.43
C GLY A 12 4.92 -5.87 -11.37
N GLY A 13 4.52 -5.50 -10.13
CA GLY A 13 4.34 -6.42 -9.00
C GLY A 13 2.98 -7.13 -8.97
N SER A 14 2.73 -7.91 -7.90
CA SER A 14 1.47 -8.62 -7.70
C SER A 14 0.26 -7.68 -7.67
N TRP A 15 0.35 -6.58 -6.91
CA TRP A 15 -0.73 -5.61 -6.83
C TRP A 15 -0.98 -4.87 -8.15
N ALA A 16 0.08 -4.55 -8.93
CA ALA A 16 -0.06 -4.01 -10.28
C ALA A 16 -0.79 -5.00 -11.21
N THR A 17 -0.50 -6.29 -11.10
CA THR A 17 -1.16 -7.36 -11.87
C THR A 17 -2.64 -7.48 -11.51
N ALA A 18 -2.97 -7.41 -10.22
CA ALA A 18 -4.35 -7.43 -9.77
C ALA A 18 -5.14 -6.20 -10.24
N ILE A 19 -4.55 -4.99 -10.14
CA ILE A 19 -5.18 -3.75 -10.62
C ILE A 19 -5.40 -3.80 -12.14
N ALA A 20 -4.41 -4.30 -12.91
CA ALA A 20 -4.56 -4.47 -14.35
C ALA A 20 -5.73 -5.41 -14.71
N LYS A 21 -5.89 -6.51 -13.96
CA LYS A 21 -7.05 -7.41 -14.11
C LYS A 21 -8.37 -6.66 -13.86
N MET A 22 -8.45 -5.89 -12.78
CA MET A 22 -9.64 -5.11 -12.46
C MET A 22 -9.96 -4.07 -13.55
N CYS A 23 -8.96 -3.32 -14.01
CA CYS A 23 -9.16 -2.32 -15.07
C CYS A 23 -9.64 -2.97 -16.38
N LEU A 24 -9.03 -4.08 -16.80
CA LEU A 24 -9.39 -4.78 -18.04
C LEU A 24 -10.77 -5.47 -17.99
N ALA A 25 -11.38 -5.58 -16.83
CA ALA A 25 -12.76 -6.03 -16.70
C ALA A 25 -13.77 -4.98 -17.24
N GLN A 26 -13.39 -3.69 -17.26
CA GLN A 26 -14.25 -2.55 -17.66
C GLN A 26 -13.69 -1.75 -18.84
N GLU A 27 -12.38 -1.81 -19.06
CA GLU A 27 -11.70 -1.04 -20.12
C GLU A 27 -11.33 -1.96 -21.30
N ASP A 28 -11.49 -1.49 -22.53
CA ASP A 28 -11.10 -2.26 -23.73
C ASP A 28 -9.59 -2.51 -23.78
N SER A 29 -8.80 -1.54 -23.29
CA SER A 29 -7.34 -1.65 -23.28
C SER A 29 -6.71 -0.72 -22.26
N ILE A 30 -5.51 -1.09 -21.79
CA ILE A 30 -4.69 -0.31 -20.86
C ILE A 30 -3.26 -0.14 -21.39
N ASN A 31 -2.56 0.87 -20.88
CA ASN A 31 -1.12 0.99 -21.00
C ASN A 31 -0.44 0.40 -19.75
N TRP A 32 0.73 -0.21 -19.91
CA TRP A 32 1.42 -0.80 -18.76
C TRP A 32 2.93 -0.56 -18.83
N TYR A 33 3.44 0.23 -17.89
CA TYR A 33 4.86 0.42 -17.70
C TYR A 33 5.47 -0.69 -16.85
N MET A 34 6.44 -1.40 -17.41
CA MET A 34 7.28 -2.36 -16.69
C MET A 34 8.74 -2.06 -17.00
N ARG A 35 9.55 -1.82 -15.97
CA ARG A 35 10.95 -1.38 -16.10
C ARG A 35 11.86 -2.28 -16.95
N ARG A 36 11.53 -3.57 -17.08
CA ARG A 36 12.38 -4.60 -17.69
C ARG A 36 11.75 -5.14 -18.96
N ASP A 37 12.47 -4.99 -20.08
CA ASP A 37 12.04 -5.47 -21.39
C ASP A 37 11.92 -7.00 -21.46
N ASP A 38 12.83 -7.72 -20.79
CA ASP A 38 12.77 -9.19 -20.70
C ASP A 38 11.47 -9.66 -20.03
N ARG A 39 11.03 -8.95 -18.96
CA ARG A 39 9.75 -9.25 -18.30
C ARG A 39 8.54 -8.95 -19.18
N ILE A 40 8.60 -7.92 -20.00
CA ILE A 40 7.56 -7.60 -21.00
C ILE A 40 7.51 -8.69 -22.06
N ALA A 41 8.66 -9.12 -22.58
CA ALA A 41 8.74 -10.18 -23.57
C ALA A 41 8.17 -11.49 -23.04
N ASP A 42 8.55 -11.88 -21.81
CA ASP A 42 8.00 -13.05 -21.15
C ASP A 42 6.50 -12.95 -20.92
N PHE A 43 6.02 -11.78 -20.47
CA PHE A 43 4.59 -11.56 -20.25
C PHE A 43 3.78 -11.76 -21.55
N LYS A 44 4.26 -11.18 -22.66
CA LYS A 44 3.61 -11.32 -23.97
C LYS A 44 3.61 -12.78 -24.45
N ARG A 45 4.71 -13.50 -24.24
CA ARG A 45 4.87 -14.91 -24.62
C ARG A 45 3.98 -15.84 -23.78
N LEU A 46 3.90 -15.61 -22.46
CA LEU A 46 3.20 -16.48 -21.51
C LEU A 46 1.71 -16.14 -21.36
N GLY A 47 1.30 -14.91 -21.72
CA GLY A 47 -0.03 -14.40 -21.48
C GLY A 47 -0.35 -14.14 -20.01
N HIS A 48 0.68 -14.02 -19.15
CA HIS A 48 0.56 -13.70 -17.74
C HIS A 48 1.83 -13.07 -17.20
N ASN A 49 1.76 -12.43 -16.03
CA ASN A 49 2.95 -11.91 -15.36
C ASN A 49 3.90 -13.09 -15.03
N PRO A 50 5.17 -13.06 -15.48
CA PRO A 50 6.09 -14.19 -15.30
C PRO A 50 6.54 -14.41 -13.85
N ALA A 51 6.36 -13.42 -12.96
CA ALA A 51 6.85 -13.48 -11.58
C ALA A 51 5.73 -13.41 -10.52
N TYR A 52 4.55 -12.90 -10.87
CA TYR A 52 3.49 -12.63 -9.91
C TYR A 52 2.14 -13.06 -10.45
N LEU A 53 1.33 -13.72 -9.62
CA LEU A 53 -0.05 -14.13 -9.95
C LEU A 53 -0.10 -14.87 -11.31
N THR A 54 0.76 -15.84 -11.49
CA THR A 54 0.94 -16.57 -12.77
C THR A 54 -0.31 -17.27 -13.27
N GLY A 55 -1.29 -17.50 -12.39
CA GLY A 55 -2.61 -18.04 -12.75
C GLY A 55 -3.54 -17.03 -13.43
N VAL A 56 -3.23 -15.72 -13.38
CA VAL A 56 -4.05 -14.68 -14.03
C VAL A 56 -3.64 -14.55 -15.48
N LYS A 57 -4.53 -14.93 -16.39
CA LYS A 57 -4.29 -14.80 -17.84
C LYS A 57 -4.80 -13.47 -18.37
N PHE A 58 -4.10 -12.93 -19.35
CA PHE A 58 -4.41 -11.68 -20.03
C PHE A 58 -4.43 -11.85 -21.54
N ASP A 59 -5.38 -11.21 -22.19
CA ASP A 59 -5.26 -10.95 -23.63
C ASP A 59 -4.26 -9.79 -23.82
N THR A 60 -3.02 -10.15 -24.17
CA THR A 60 -1.92 -9.19 -24.31
C THR A 60 -2.12 -8.20 -25.46
N LYS A 61 -3.07 -8.45 -26.39
CA LYS A 61 -3.44 -7.49 -27.45
C LYS A 61 -4.18 -6.26 -26.89
N ARG A 62 -4.77 -6.40 -25.71
CA ARG A 62 -5.44 -5.30 -25.00
C ARG A 62 -4.49 -4.48 -24.13
N ILE A 63 -3.19 -4.78 -24.14
CA ILE A 63 -2.20 -4.13 -23.27
C ILE A 63 -1.07 -3.54 -24.11
N SER A 64 -0.88 -2.23 -24.02
CA SER A 64 0.28 -1.54 -24.59
C SER A 64 1.40 -1.48 -23.57
N PHE A 65 2.40 -2.35 -23.72
CA PHE A 65 3.55 -2.39 -22.80
C PHE A 65 4.67 -1.48 -23.29
N SER A 66 5.35 -0.79 -22.35
CA SER A 66 6.64 -0.13 -22.60
C SER A 66 7.53 -0.18 -21.36
N SER A 67 8.83 -0.28 -21.56
CA SER A 67 9.86 -0.07 -20.54
C SER A 67 10.34 1.39 -20.48
N ASN A 68 9.85 2.24 -21.37
CA ASN A 68 10.05 3.69 -21.32
C ASN A 68 8.87 4.35 -20.63
N ILE A 69 9.10 4.85 -19.41
CA ILE A 69 8.05 5.51 -18.61
C ILE A 69 7.45 6.73 -19.33
N ASN A 70 8.24 7.45 -20.12
CA ASN A 70 7.79 8.67 -20.80
C ASN A 70 6.77 8.38 -21.91
N ASP A 71 6.93 7.25 -22.63
CA ASP A 71 5.99 6.87 -23.68
C ASP A 71 4.62 6.54 -23.07
N ILE A 72 4.62 5.73 -22.01
CA ILE A 72 3.39 5.38 -21.29
C ILE A 72 2.69 6.65 -20.74
N VAL A 73 3.44 7.57 -20.14
CA VAL A 73 2.88 8.81 -19.58
C VAL A 73 2.30 9.71 -20.66
N LYS A 74 2.94 9.83 -21.83
CA LYS A 74 2.42 10.64 -22.95
C LYS A 74 1.08 10.12 -23.45
N GLU A 75 0.93 8.81 -23.54
CA GLU A 75 -0.24 8.13 -24.13
C GLU A 75 -1.37 7.88 -23.12
N SER A 76 -1.25 8.37 -21.90
CA SER A 76 -2.21 8.08 -20.84
C SER A 76 -2.72 9.34 -20.15
N ASP A 77 -3.97 9.30 -19.68
CA ASP A 77 -4.63 10.37 -18.94
C ASP A 77 -4.61 10.10 -17.43
N THR A 78 -4.76 8.84 -17.04
CA THR A 78 -4.76 8.35 -15.66
C THR A 78 -3.57 7.44 -15.43
N LEU A 79 -2.77 7.72 -14.39
CA LEU A 79 -1.56 6.98 -14.03
C LEU A 79 -1.74 6.33 -12.67
N ILE A 80 -1.76 5.00 -12.61
CA ILE A 80 -1.88 4.24 -11.36
C ILE A 80 -0.50 3.77 -10.91
N PHE A 81 0.07 4.42 -9.91
CA PHE A 81 1.39 4.06 -9.36
C PHE A 81 1.27 2.92 -8.37
N VAL A 82 1.98 1.82 -8.67
CA VAL A 82 1.93 0.56 -7.92
C VAL A 82 3.35 0.00 -7.76
N THR A 83 4.18 0.72 -7.05
CA THR A 83 5.54 0.30 -6.73
C THR A 83 5.76 0.42 -5.22
N PRO A 84 6.61 -0.40 -4.58
CA PRO A 84 6.90 -0.19 -3.17
C PRO A 84 7.49 1.20 -2.92
N SER A 85 7.05 1.87 -1.86
CA SER A 85 7.41 3.26 -1.55
C SER A 85 8.92 3.54 -1.53
N PRO A 86 9.80 2.65 -1.04
CA PRO A 86 11.24 2.89 -1.07
C PRO A 86 11.85 2.99 -2.48
N TYR A 87 11.13 2.47 -3.48
CA TYR A 87 11.61 2.49 -4.87
C TYR A 87 10.96 3.58 -5.72
N LEU A 88 10.03 4.36 -5.18
CA LEU A 88 9.28 5.35 -5.95
C LEU A 88 10.21 6.38 -6.62
N LYS A 89 11.16 6.97 -5.89
CA LYS A 89 12.12 7.92 -6.45
C LYS A 89 12.96 7.31 -7.58
N ALA A 90 13.46 6.09 -7.37
CA ALA A 90 14.22 5.38 -8.39
C ALA A 90 13.36 5.01 -9.62
N HIS A 91 12.09 4.70 -9.40
CA HIS A 91 11.12 4.43 -10.45
C HIS A 91 10.85 5.67 -11.31
N LEU A 92 10.76 6.83 -10.69
CA LEU A 92 10.50 8.11 -11.35
C LEU A 92 11.76 8.82 -11.90
N LYS A 93 12.97 8.34 -11.58
CA LYS A 93 14.22 8.99 -11.98
C LYS A 93 14.35 9.28 -13.49
N LYS A 94 13.75 8.42 -14.32
CA LYS A 94 13.77 8.56 -15.79
C LYS A 94 12.57 9.34 -16.35
N LEU A 95 11.64 9.75 -15.50
CA LEU A 95 10.47 10.51 -15.92
C LEU A 95 10.87 11.96 -16.27
N LYS A 96 10.70 12.31 -17.54
CA LYS A 96 10.93 13.67 -18.07
C LYS A 96 9.63 14.31 -18.54
N THR A 97 8.63 13.49 -18.87
CA THR A 97 7.31 13.95 -19.31
C THR A 97 6.55 14.56 -18.13
N LYS A 98 5.98 15.73 -18.33
CA LYS A 98 5.17 16.40 -17.30
C LYS A 98 3.93 15.57 -16.97
N ILE A 99 3.62 15.47 -15.66
CA ILE A 99 2.45 14.75 -15.14
C ILE A 99 1.47 15.66 -14.40
N LYS A 100 1.75 16.96 -14.34
CA LYS A 100 0.93 17.95 -13.63
C LYS A 100 -0.56 17.89 -14.00
N ASP A 101 -0.85 17.65 -15.27
CA ASP A 101 -2.22 17.65 -15.81
C ASP A 101 -2.82 16.25 -15.91
N LYS A 102 -2.15 15.23 -15.34
CA LYS A 102 -2.63 13.85 -15.31
C LYS A 102 -3.44 13.59 -14.03
N PHE A 103 -4.33 12.62 -14.09
CA PHE A 103 -4.96 12.09 -12.89
C PHE A 103 -4.04 11.00 -12.32
N ILE A 104 -3.53 11.23 -11.13
CA ILE A 104 -2.62 10.32 -10.44
C ILE A 104 -3.41 9.48 -9.45
N ILE A 105 -3.22 8.18 -9.50
CA ILE A 105 -3.76 7.27 -8.49
C ILE A 105 -2.58 6.57 -7.84
N THR A 106 -2.44 6.73 -6.53
CA THR A 106 -1.47 5.96 -5.78
C THR A 106 -2.14 4.75 -5.13
N ALA A 107 -1.60 3.57 -5.41
CA ALA A 107 -1.93 2.32 -4.74
C ALA A 107 -0.75 1.84 -3.87
N ILE A 108 0.14 2.77 -3.52
CA ILE A 108 1.33 2.54 -2.72
C ILE A 108 0.95 2.63 -1.25
N LYS A 109 1.31 1.61 -0.48
CA LYS A 109 0.95 1.51 0.96
C LYS A 109 2.17 1.81 1.84
N GLY A 110 2.80 2.97 1.62
CA GLY A 110 4.03 3.37 2.30
C GLY A 110 4.27 4.87 2.26
N ILE A 111 5.33 5.30 2.94
CA ILE A 111 5.84 6.68 2.97
C ILE A 111 7.09 6.74 2.09
N VAL A 112 7.33 7.88 1.43
CA VAL A 112 8.56 8.11 0.67
C VAL A 112 9.71 8.28 1.66
N PRO A 113 10.67 7.34 1.74
CA PRO A 113 11.79 7.46 2.67
C PRO A 113 12.64 8.69 2.38
N ASP A 114 13.38 9.15 3.38
CA ASP A 114 14.23 10.36 3.39
C ASP A 114 13.45 11.68 3.36
N ASP A 115 12.32 11.76 2.62
CA ASP A 115 11.46 12.94 2.64
C ASP A 115 10.43 12.87 3.79
N ASN A 116 10.15 11.68 4.30
CA ASN A 116 9.14 11.43 5.34
C ASN A 116 7.77 12.02 5.00
N VAL A 117 7.38 11.97 3.72
CA VAL A 117 6.09 12.46 3.24
C VAL A 117 5.27 11.33 2.65
N ILE A 118 3.95 11.42 2.76
CA ILE A 118 3.03 10.52 2.08
C ILE A 118 3.11 10.71 0.56
N VAL A 119 2.71 9.68 -0.20
CA VAL A 119 2.94 9.65 -1.65
C VAL A 119 2.16 10.77 -2.38
N SER A 120 0.96 11.10 -1.93
CA SER A 120 0.19 12.22 -2.49
C SER A 120 0.92 13.55 -2.34
N GLU A 121 1.47 13.84 -1.16
CA GLU A 121 2.27 15.05 -0.93
C GLU A 121 3.54 15.06 -1.78
N TYR A 122 4.18 13.91 -1.96
CA TYR A 122 5.36 13.79 -2.81
C TYR A 122 5.04 14.20 -4.27
N PHE A 123 3.94 13.71 -4.84
CA PHE A 123 3.54 14.11 -6.19
C PHE A 123 3.18 15.60 -6.29
N THR A 124 2.57 16.17 -5.26
CA THR A 124 2.27 17.60 -5.23
C THR A 124 3.54 18.43 -5.16
N LYS A 125 4.48 18.10 -4.26
CA LYS A 125 5.72 18.86 -4.04
C LYS A 125 6.69 18.75 -5.20
N GLU A 126 6.94 17.53 -5.69
CA GLU A 126 8.00 17.28 -6.67
C GLU A 126 7.53 17.47 -8.13
N TYR A 127 6.26 17.21 -8.42
CA TYR A 127 5.74 17.22 -9.78
C TYR A 127 4.68 18.29 -10.02
N GLY A 128 4.30 19.05 -8.99
CA GLY A 128 3.30 20.11 -9.08
C GLY A 128 1.90 19.59 -9.43
N VAL A 129 1.59 18.33 -9.13
CA VAL A 129 0.26 17.77 -9.38
C VAL A 129 -0.71 18.38 -8.36
N PRO A 130 -1.82 19.02 -8.81
CA PRO A 130 -2.83 19.55 -7.90
C PRO A 130 -3.44 18.45 -7.03
N PRO A 131 -3.68 18.68 -5.73
CA PRO A 131 -4.26 17.67 -4.83
C PRO A 131 -5.58 17.06 -5.35
N GLU A 132 -6.43 17.86 -6.00
CA GLU A 132 -7.68 17.40 -6.62
C GLU A 132 -7.49 16.48 -7.83
N ASN A 133 -6.25 16.32 -8.29
CA ASN A 133 -5.86 15.38 -9.35
C ASN A 133 -5.13 14.16 -8.79
N ILE A 134 -5.09 13.98 -7.47
CA ILE A 134 -4.46 12.83 -6.83
C ILE A 134 -5.52 12.04 -6.07
N ALA A 135 -5.59 10.75 -6.36
CA ALA A 135 -6.42 9.81 -5.62
C ALA A 135 -5.58 8.70 -4.99
N VAL A 136 -6.08 8.16 -3.89
CA VAL A 136 -5.51 7.01 -3.20
C VAL A 136 -6.44 5.81 -3.34
N LEU A 137 -5.89 4.65 -3.70
CA LEU A 137 -6.58 3.38 -3.76
C LEU A 137 -6.15 2.51 -2.58
N ALA A 138 -7.06 2.26 -1.64
CA ALA A 138 -6.80 1.50 -0.42
C ALA A 138 -7.99 0.60 -0.04
N GLY A 139 -7.80 -0.20 1.01
CA GLY A 139 -8.83 -1.07 1.57
C GLY A 139 -8.39 -2.52 1.73
N PRO A 140 -9.22 -3.38 2.35
CA PRO A 140 -8.93 -4.79 2.61
C PRO A 140 -8.93 -5.59 1.30
N CYS A 141 -7.75 -5.68 0.67
CA CYS A 141 -7.63 -6.24 -0.67
C CYS A 141 -6.22 -6.81 -0.90
N HIS A 142 -6.08 -8.12 -0.76
CA HIS A 142 -4.86 -8.82 -1.16
C HIS A 142 -4.88 -9.15 -2.65
N ALA A 143 -3.75 -8.96 -3.33
CA ALA A 143 -3.62 -9.21 -4.77
C ALA A 143 -3.96 -10.65 -5.14
N GLU A 144 -3.61 -11.59 -4.27
CA GLU A 144 -3.85 -13.02 -4.42
C GLU A 144 -5.35 -13.33 -4.40
N GLU A 145 -6.13 -12.69 -3.53
CA GLU A 145 -7.58 -12.86 -3.44
C GLU A 145 -8.31 -12.21 -4.63
N VAL A 146 -7.85 -11.04 -5.07
CA VAL A 146 -8.36 -10.40 -6.30
C VAL A 146 -8.09 -11.29 -7.52
N ALA A 147 -6.91 -11.90 -7.58
CA ALA A 147 -6.57 -12.86 -8.64
C ALA A 147 -7.56 -14.03 -8.71
N LEU A 148 -8.03 -14.50 -7.55
CA LEU A 148 -9.01 -15.57 -7.38
C LEU A 148 -10.48 -15.07 -7.45
N GLU A 149 -10.73 -13.81 -7.78
CA GLU A 149 -12.05 -13.19 -7.85
C GLU A 149 -12.83 -13.27 -6.52
N ARG A 150 -12.14 -13.24 -5.39
CA ARG A 150 -12.75 -13.15 -4.08
C ARG A 150 -13.32 -11.75 -3.85
N LEU A 151 -14.51 -11.69 -3.24
CA LEU A 151 -15.15 -10.40 -2.95
C LEU A 151 -14.24 -9.51 -2.12
N SER A 152 -13.89 -8.37 -2.70
CA SER A 152 -12.97 -7.40 -2.12
C SER A 152 -13.58 -5.99 -2.12
N TYR A 153 -13.19 -5.19 -1.14
CA TYR A 153 -13.66 -3.82 -0.97
C TYR A 153 -12.49 -2.84 -1.13
N LEU A 154 -12.71 -1.83 -1.98
CA LEU A 154 -11.73 -0.78 -2.25
C LEU A 154 -12.34 0.60 -2.01
N THR A 155 -11.57 1.48 -1.41
CA THR A 155 -11.91 2.89 -1.26
C THR A 155 -11.01 3.71 -2.16
N ILE A 156 -11.63 4.61 -2.93
CA ILE A 156 -10.95 5.62 -3.73
C ILE A 156 -11.09 6.95 -2.98
N ALA A 157 -9.98 7.43 -2.41
CA ALA A 157 -9.95 8.72 -1.73
C ALA A 157 -9.38 9.80 -2.65
N CYS A 158 -10.14 10.89 -2.84
CA CYS A 158 -9.72 12.04 -3.62
C CYS A 158 -10.44 13.28 -3.08
N PRO A 159 -9.78 14.46 -2.96
CA PRO A 159 -10.45 15.69 -2.57
C PRO A 159 -11.61 16.02 -3.51
N ASP A 160 -11.45 15.74 -4.81
CA ASP A 160 -12.53 15.79 -5.81
C ASP A 160 -13.30 14.46 -5.82
N LYS A 161 -14.40 14.42 -5.08
CA LYS A 161 -15.26 13.22 -4.96
C LYS A 161 -15.86 12.77 -6.29
N ASP A 162 -16.05 13.66 -7.25
CA ASP A 162 -16.62 13.28 -8.55
C ASP A 162 -15.61 12.52 -9.39
N LYS A 163 -14.34 12.95 -9.38
CA LYS A 163 -13.25 12.18 -9.98
C LYS A 163 -13.10 10.81 -9.33
N ALA A 164 -13.17 10.75 -7.99
CA ALA A 164 -13.14 9.48 -7.27
C ALA A 164 -14.31 8.56 -7.69
N ARG A 165 -15.54 9.08 -7.81
CA ARG A 165 -16.72 8.31 -8.26
C ARG A 165 -16.57 7.78 -9.68
N ILE A 166 -16.03 8.60 -10.60
CA ILE A 166 -15.80 8.19 -11.98
C ILE A 166 -14.84 7.00 -12.02
N PHE A 167 -13.71 7.09 -11.28
CA PHE A 167 -12.74 6.01 -11.24
C PHE A 167 -13.26 4.76 -10.49
N ALA A 168 -13.98 4.95 -9.39
CA ALA A 168 -14.59 3.87 -8.61
C ALA A 168 -15.49 2.98 -9.48
N ARG A 169 -16.31 3.59 -10.35
CA ARG A 169 -17.17 2.86 -11.30
C ARG A 169 -16.37 2.00 -12.29
N ARG A 170 -15.14 2.42 -12.63
CA ARG A 170 -14.27 1.68 -13.58
C ARG A 170 -13.53 0.52 -12.95
N LEU A 171 -13.46 0.45 -11.62
CA LEU A 171 -12.91 -0.69 -10.90
C LEU A 171 -13.98 -1.68 -10.43
N GLY A 172 -15.22 -1.20 -10.26
CA GLY A 172 -16.32 -2.00 -9.72
C GLY A 172 -16.66 -3.19 -10.63
N SER A 173 -16.91 -4.36 -10.01
CA SER A 173 -17.27 -5.59 -10.70
C SER A 173 -18.13 -6.49 -9.78
N SER A 174 -18.43 -7.72 -10.22
CA SER A 174 -19.13 -8.71 -9.37
C SER A 174 -18.36 -9.04 -8.09
N PHE A 175 -17.01 -8.99 -8.13
CA PHE A 175 -16.14 -9.32 -7.01
C PHE A 175 -15.37 -8.13 -6.44
N ILE A 176 -15.53 -6.91 -6.99
CA ILE A 176 -14.95 -5.67 -6.46
C ILE A 176 -16.06 -4.69 -6.13
N LYS A 177 -16.20 -4.35 -4.86
CA LYS A 177 -17.06 -3.27 -4.37
C LYS A 177 -16.21 -2.03 -4.09
N THR A 178 -16.71 -0.87 -4.49
CA THR A 178 -15.98 0.40 -4.35
C THR A 178 -16.75 1.39 -3.50
N SER A 179 -16.01 2.14 -2.67
CA SER A 179 -16.49 3.31 -1.93
C SER A 179 -15.63 4.53 -2.25
N VAL A 180 -16.08 5.71 -1.85
CA VAL A 180 -15.41 6.98 -2.10
C VAL A 180 -15.23 7.74 -0.80
N SER A 181 -14.05 8.34 -0.62
CA SER A 181 -13.70 9.20 0.52
C SER A 181 -13.02 10.48 0.03
N ASP A 182 -12.96 11.50 0.88
CA ASP A 182 -12.12 12.69 0.70
C ASP A 182 -10.90 12.69 1.63
N ASP A 183 -10.79 11.73 2.54
CA ASP A 183 -9.68 11.62 3.49
C ASP A 183 -8.43 10.97 2.87
N VAL A 184 -7.80 11.66 1.93
CA VAL A 184 -6.58 11.19 1.25
C VAL A 184 -5.46 10.92 2.26
N SER A 185 -5.10 11.92 3.06
CA SER A 185 -3.98 11.82 4.00
C SER A 185 -4.21 10.77 5.09
N GLY A 186 -5.41 10.72 5.67
CA GLY A 186 -5.72 9.73 6.71
C GLY A 186 -5.67 8.30 6.17
N ILE A 187 -6.16 8.07 4.94
CA ILE A 187 -6.12 6.75 4.30
C ILE A 187 -4.68 6.35 3.92
N GLU A 188 -3.84 7.28 3.47
CA GLU A 188 -2.42 6.97 3.22
C GLU A 188 -1.69 6.63 4.53
N TYR A 189 -1.80 7.46 5.57
CA TYR A 189 -1.19 7.16 6.86
C TYR A 189 -1.70 5.86 7.49
N SER A 190 -3.01 5.59 7.41
CA SER A 190 -3.56 4.31 7.91
C SER A 190 -2.99 3.11 7.16
N SER A 191 -2.79 3.23 5.84
CA SER A 191 -2.17 2.18 5.00
C SER A 191 -0.70 1.91 5.37
N VAL A 192 0.00 2.90 5.93
CA VAL A 192 1.35 2.72 6.49
C VAL A 192 1.28 2.07 7.88
N LEU A 193 0.47 2.64 8.77
CA LEU A 193 0.34 2.20 10.16
C LEU A 193 -0.12 0.75 10.26
N LYS A 194 -1.11 0.31 9.47
CA LYS A 194 -1.53 -1.10 9.45
C LYS A 194 -0.38 -2.06 9.15
N ASN A 195 0.59 -1.66 8.31
CA ASN A 195 1.75 -2.47 7.99
C ASN A 195 2.69 -2.57 9.18
N VAL A 196 2.86 -1.50 9.97
CA VAL A 196 3.59 -1.49 11.23
C VAL A 196 2.92 -2.43 12.25
N TYR A 197 1.60 -2.30 12.40
CA TYR A 197 0.84 -3.13 13.33
C TYR A 197 0.79 -4.61 12.91
N ALA A 198 0.83 -4.88 11.60
CA ALA A 198 0.96 -6.25 11.13
C ALA A 198 2.33 -6.87 11.48
N ILE A 199 3.41 -6.07 11.50
CA ILE A 199 4.70 -6.52 12.01
C ILE A 199 4.58 -6.86 13.51
N ALA A 200 3.95 -6.00 14.32
CA ALA A 200 3.70 -6.28 15.74
C ALA A 200 2.90 -7.57 15.94
N ALA A 201 1.81 -7.75 15.19
CA ALA A 201 0.98 -8.95 15.21
C ALA A 201 1.80 -10.21 14.84
N GLY A 202 2.67 -10.09 13.84
CA GLY A 202 3.60 -11.14 13.45
C GLY A 202 4.61 -11.48 14.56
N ILE A 203 5.23 -10.48 15.19
CA ILE A 203 6.17 -10.68 16.32
C ILE A 203 5.47 -11.43 17.45
N CYS A 204 4.28 -11.00 17.85
CA CYS A 204 3.49 -11.66 18.88
C CYS A 204 3.18 -13.12 18.52
N SER A 205 2.79 -13.37 17.26
CA SER A 205 2.57 -14.73 16.74
C SER A 205 3.85 -15.60 16.81
N GLY A 206 5.00 -15.03 16.42
CA GLY A 206 6.29 -15.71 16.50
C GLY A 206 6.72 -16.05 17.94
N LEU A 207 6.39 -15.20 18.90
CA LEU A 207 6.56 -15.38 20.34
C LEU A 207 5.50 -16.30 20.97
N LYS A 208 4.58 -16.85 20.17
CA LYS A 208 3.49 -17.74 20.58
C LYS A 208 2.42 -17.09 21.48
N TYR A 209 2.20 -15.79 21.38
CA TYR A 209 1.02 -15.16 21.94
C TYR A 209 -0.22 -15.65 21.18
N GLY A 210 -1.28 -15.99 21.92
CA GLY A 210 -2.51 -16.53 21.34
C GLY A 210 -3.47 -15.46 20.79
N ASP A 211 -4.59 -15.93 20.24
CA ASP A 211 -5.59 -15.08 19.58
C ASP A 211 -6.23 -14.05 20.51
N ASN A 212 -6.37 -14.36 21.82
CA ASN A 212 -6.87 -13.38 22.79
C ASN A 212 -5.98 -12.14 22.83
N PHE A 213 -4.67 -12.32 22.89
CA PHE A 213 -3.75 -11.19 22.87
C PHE A 213 -3.71 -10.48 21.51
N GLN A 214 -3.81 -11.23 20.41
CA GLN A 214 -3.92 -10.63 19.08
C GLN A 214 -5.13 -9.69 18.97
N ALA A 215 -6.28 -10.07 19.52
CA ALA A 215 -7.47 -9.22 19.54
C ALA A 215 -7.24 -7.93 20.34
N VAL A 216 -6.57 -8.03 21.53
CA VAL A 216 -6.20 -6.86 22.35
C VAL A 216 -5.21 -5.97 21.59
N LEU A 217 -4.20 -6.55 20.95
CA LEU A 217 -3.22 -5.80 20.14
C LEU A 217 -3.92 -5.00 19.03
N ILE A 218 -4.81 -5.61 18.26
CA ILE A 218 -5.53 -4.93 17.17
C ILE A 218 -6.47 -3.85 17.70
N SER A 219 -7.14 -4.08 18.84
CA SER A 219 -7.97 -3.07 19.50
C SER A 219 -7.16 -1.85 19.94
N ASN A 220 -5.95 -2.04 20.45
CA ASN A 220 -5.03 -0.95 20.77
C ASN A 220 -4.43 -0.29 19.52
N ALA A 221 -4.17 -1.06 18.47
CA ALA A 221 -3.63 -0.57 17.22
C ALA A 221 -4.59 0.42 16.53
N ILE A 222 -5.90 0.13 16.47
CA ILE A 222 -6.86 1.06 15.87
C ILE A 222 -7.01 2.33 16.71
N GLN A 223 -6.93 2.25 18.04
CA GLN A 223 -6.92 3.41 18.91
C GLN A 223 -5.66 4.26 18.73
N GLU A 224 -4.48 3.63 18.61
CA GLU A 224 -3.22 4.31 18.33
C GLU A 224 -3.26 5.00 16.97
N MET A 225 -3.74 4.30 15.93
CA MET A 225 -3.98 4.88 14.61
C MET A 225 -4.87 6.13 14.71
N ASN A 226 -5.99 6.03 15.39
CA ASN A 226 -6.94 7.14 15.53
C ASN A 226 -6.31 8.36 16.22
N ARG A 227 -5.54 8.15 17.31
CA ARG A 227 -4.81 9.23 17.98
C ARG A 227 -3.84 9.92 17.02
N PHE A 228 -3.05 9.15 16.28
CA PHE A 228 -2.09 9.68 15.34
C PHE A 228 -2.77 10.48 14.21
N LEU A 229 -3.77 9.90 13.57
CA LEU A 229 -4.48 10.55 12.46
C LEU A 229 -5.15 11.86 12.88
N ASN A 230 -5.78 11.88 14.06
CA ASN A 230 -6.45 13.09 14.56
C ASN A 230 -5.47 14.20 14.95
N THR A 231 -4.21 13.87 15.24
CA THR A 231 -3.17 14.85 15.55
C THR A 231 -2.50 15.38 14.28
N VAL A 232 -2.13 14.47 13.35
CA VAL A 232 -1.36 14.83 12.14
C VAL A 232 -2.26 15.45 11.08
N HIS A 233 -3.48 14.96 10.95
CA HIS A 233 -4.47 15.45 9.97
C HIS A 233 -5.86 15.43 10.59
N PRO A 234 -6.23 16.44 11.39
CA PRO A 234 -7.54 16.51 12.05
C PRO A 234 -8.68 16.49 11.04
N LEU A 235 -9.52 15.46 11.12
CA LEU A 235 -10.73 15.29 10.32
C LEU A 235 -11.73 14.45 11.10
N ASN A 236 -13.00 14.74 10.97
CA ASN A 236 -14.03 13.86 11.52
C ASN A 236 -14.14 12.60 10.66
N ARG A 237 -13.48 11.53 11.10
CA ARG A 237 -13.45 10.23 10.39
C ARG A 237 -13.98 9.12 11.28
N ASN A 238 -14.61 8.14 10.63
CA ASN A 238 -14.98 6.88 11.29
C ASN A 238 -13.91 5.83 11.00
N VAL A 239 -13.03 5.59 11.98
CA VAL A 239 -11.94 4.60 11.84
C VAL A 239 -12.43 3.15 11.82
N ASP A 240 -13.71 2.91 12.12
CA ASP A 240 -14.32 1.57 12.04
C ASP A 240 -14.67 1.16 10.60
N GLU A 241 -14.58 2.09 9.65
CA GLU A 241 -14.79 1.80 8.23
C GLU A 241 -13.76 0.79 7.69
N SER A 242 -14.17 0.06 6.65
CA SER A 242 -13.36 -1.03 6.09
C SER A 242 -12.00 -0.59 5.57
N VAL A 243 -11.84 0.66 5.15
CA VAL A 243 -10.56 1.20 4.67
C VAL A 243 -9.53 1.40 5.80
N TYR A 244 -9.98 1.56 7.06
CA TYR A 244 -9.14 1.67 8.24
C TYR A 244 -9.10 0.34 9.00
N LEU A 245 -10.15 0.04 9.79
CA LEU A 245 -10.22 -1.16 10.63
C LEU A 245 -10.21 -2.44 9.80
N GLY A 246 -10.98 -2.50 8.70
CA GLY A 246 -11.03 -3.71 7.86
C GLY A 246 -9.67 -4.02 7.22
N ASP A 247 -8.95 -2.99 6.72
CA ASP A 247 -7.64 -3.17 6.12
C ASP A 247 -6.56 -3.49 7.18
N LEU A 248 -6.69 -2.99 8.41
CA LEU A 248 -5.87 -3.37 9.55
C LEU A 248 -6.09 -4.84 9.92
N LEU A 249 -7.35 -5.27 10.06
CA LEU A 249 -7.71 -6.65 10.41
C LEU A 249 -7.16 -7.64 9.39
N VAL A 250 -7.44 -7.44 8.10
CA VAL A 250 -6.95 -8.37 7.07
C VAL A 250 -5.43 -8.41 7.02
N THR A 251 -4.75 -7.28 7.23
CA THR A 251 -3.29 -7.21 7.19
C THR A 251 -2.65 -7.87 8.42
N GLY A 252 -3.28 -7.75 9.60
CA GLY A 252 -2.81 -8.33 10.86
C GLY A 252 -3.04 -9.83 11.00
N TYR A 253 -4.09 -10.37 10.36
CA TYR A 253 -4.45 -11.79 10.49
C TYR A 253 -4.08 -12.64 9.27
N SER A 254 -4.05 -12.07 8.07
CA SER A 254 -3.85 -12.84 6.84
C SER A 254 -2.43 -13.43 6.73
N ASN A 255 -2.37 -14.67 6.26
CA ASN A 255 -1.11 -15.33 5.89
C ASN A 255 -0.47 -14.74 4.61
N PHE A 256 -1.22 -13.99 3.81
CA PHE A 256 -0.68 -13.26 2.65
C PHE A 256 0.03 -11.95 3.07
N SER A 257 -0.07 -11.54 4.33
CA SER A 257 0.56 -10.31 4.81
C SER A 257 2.07 -10.49 4.97
N ARG A 258 2.83 -9.90 4.06
CA ARG A 258 4.31 -9.87 4.11
C ARG A 258 4.83 -9.25 5.39
N ASN A 259 4.17 -8.20 5.88
CA ASN A 259 4.55 -7.55 7.13
C ASN A 259 4.34 -8.47 8.33
N ARG A 260 3.23 -9.20 8.37
CA ARG A 260 2.98 -10.20 9.41
C ARG A 260 4.01 -11.35 9.34
N THR A 261 4.32 -11.85 8.16
CA THR A 261 5.35 -12.88 7.95
C THR A 261 6.72 -12.40 8.44
N PHE A 262 7.12 -11.18 8.07
CA PHE A 262 8.36 -10.57 8.54
C PHE A 262 8.41 -10.48 10.08
N GLY A 263 7.35 -9.97 10.70
CA GLY A 263 7.24 -9.92 12.15
C GLY A 263 7.32 -11.31 12.81
N THR A 264 6.67 -12.33 12.20
CA THR A 264 6.72 -13.70 12.71
C THR A 264 8.15 -14.28 12.70
N MET A 265 8.92 -13.98 11.67
CA MET A 265 10.34 -14.37 11.61
C MET A 265 11.15 -13.71 12.75
N ILE A 266 10.96 -12.41 12.96
CA ILE A 266 11.60 -11.65 14.04
C ILE A 266 11.20 -12.24 15.41
N GLY A 267 9.92 -12.51 15.64
CA GLY A 267 9.44 -13.15 16.88
C GLY A 267 9.98 -14.56 17.11
N LYS A 268 10.33 -15.28 16.05
CA LYS A 268 11.01 -16.60 16.10
C LYS A 268 12.52 -16.50 16.31
N GLY A 269 13.09 -15.29 16.42
CA GLY A 269 14.51 -15.07 16.68
C GLY A 269 15.39 -14.81 15.46
N TYR A 270 14.80 -14.63 14.27
CA TYR A 270 15.57 -14.17 13.11
C TYR A 270 16.06 -12.74 13.33
N SER A 271 17.28 -12.45 12.91
CA SER A 271 17.73 -11.07 12.83
C SER A 271 16.95 -10.31 11.73
N VAL A 272 16.82 -9.00 11.85
CA VAL A 272 16.20 -8.16 10.82
C VAL A 272 16.80 -8.41 9.45
N LYS A 273 18.15 -8.48 9.38
CA LYS A 273 18.88 -8.72 8.13
C LYS A 273 18.57 -10.12 7.55
N SER A 274 18.55 -11.15 8.39
CA SER A 274 18.24 -12.51 7.94
C SER A 274 16.82 -12.62 7.43
N ALA A 275 15.84 -12.00 8.12
CA ALA A 275 14.45 -11.98 7.70
C ALA A 275 14.26 -11.24 6.36
N GLN A 276 14.98 -10.11 6.16
CA GLN A 276 14.94 -9.37 4.89
C GLN A 276 15.52 -10.15 3.72
N ILE A 277 16.59 -10.94 3.95
CA ILE A 277 17.22 -11.77 2.90
C ILE A 277 16.30 -12.94 2.52
N GLU A 278 15.68 -13.57 3.50
CA GLU A 278 14.79 -14.72 3.29
C GLU A 278 13.50 -14.35 2.55
N MET A 279 13.06 -13.11 2.70
CA MET A 279 11.83 -12.65 2.05
C MET A 279 12.08 -12.25 0.59
N GLU A 280 11.38 -12.88 -0.35
CA GLU A 280 11.43 -12.51 -1.78
C GLU A 280 10.86 -11.11 -2.05
N MET A 281 9.98 -10.61 -1.19
CA MET A 281 9.30 -9.33 -1.35
C MET A 281 9.44 -8.48 -0.08
N ILE A 282 9.60 -7.17 -0.27
CA ILE A 282 9.73 -6.19 0.80
C ILE A 282 8.52 -6.16 1.75
N ALA A 283 8.80 -6.12 3.04
CA ALA A 283 7.85 -5.71 4.08
C ALA A 283 7.90 -4.17 4.23
N GLU A 284 6.96 -3.46 3.62
CA GLU A 284 6.97 -1.98 3.63
C GLU A 284 6.84 -1.37 5.03
N GLY A 285 6.23 -2.10 5.96
CA GLY A 285 6.14 -1.69 7.37
C GLY A 285 7.49 -1.48 8.04
N TYR A 286 8.57 -2.13 7.57
CA TYR A 286 9.92 -1.86 8.05
C TYR A 286 10.28 -0.39 7.84
N TYR A 287 10.19 0.11 6.61
CA TYR A 287 10.47 1.52 6.31
C TYR A 287 9.43 2.46 6.92
N GLY A 288 8.14 2.06 6.87
CA GLY A 288 7.04 2.82 7.47
C GLY A 288 7.24 3.07 8.97
N THR A 289 7.76 2.09 9.72
CA THR A 289 8.06 2.23 11.15
C THR A 289 9.01 3.41 11.40
N LYS A 290 10.12 3.50 10.66
CA LYS A 290 11.07 4.59 10.81
C LYS A 290 10.47 5.94 10.42
N CYS A 291 9.81 5.99 9.26
CA CYS A 291 9.22 7.24 8.76
C CYS A 291 8.15 7.78 9.73
N ILE A 292 7.23 6.94 10.21
CA ILE A 292 6.21 7.37 11.19
C ILE A 292 6.86 7.79 12.51
N LYS A 293 7.90 7.07 12.97
CA LYS A 293 8.63 7.47 14.17
C LYS A 293 9.25 8.86 14.03
N ASP A 294 9.86 9.14 12.85
CA ASP A 294 10.46 10.45 12.58
C ASP A 294 9.41 11.56 12.48
N ILE A 295 8.28 11.31 11.83
CA ILE A 295 7.14 12.25 11.79
C ILE A 295 6.62 12.50 13.20
N ASN A 296 6.47 11.46 14.02
CA ASN A 296 5.93 11.57 15.37
C ASN A 296 6.83 12.36 16.34
N LYS A 297 8.12 12.55 16.04
CA LYS A 297 9.00 13.44 16.81
C LYS A 297 8.49 14.88 16.87
N HIS A 298 7.73 15.31 15.86
CA HIS A 298 7.15 16.65 15.80
C HIS A 298 5.74 16.74 16.40
N HIS A 299 5.05 15.61 16.53
CA HIS A 299 3.65 15.56 16.97
C HIS A 299 3.48 15.01 18.38
N HIS A 300 4.47 14.27 18.89
CA HIS A 300 4.49 13.70 20.24
C HIS A 300 3.23 12.89 20.61
N VAL A 301 2.67 12.17 19.63
CA VAL A 301 1.54 11.27 19.87
C VAL A 301 2.00 10.05 20.65
N ASN A 302 1.21 9.62 21.65
CA ASN A 302 1.48 8.37 22.36
C ASN A 302 1.20 7.16 21.47
N MET A 303 2.27 6.46 21.03
CA MET A 303 2.23 5.36 20.08
C MET A 303 3.04 4.14 20.57
N PRO A 304 2.59 3.48 21.66
CA PRO A 304 3.35 2.40 22.28
C PRO A 304 3.62 1.21 21.34
N ILE A 305 2.70 0.88 20.41
CA ILE A 305 2.92 -0.23 19.46
C ILE A 305 3.98 0.14 18.43
N LEU A 306 3.91 1.35 17.86
CA LEU A 306 4.95 1.87 16.97
C LEU A 306 6.32 1.86 17.66
N ASP A 307 6.38 2.33 18.91
CA ASP A 307 7.61 2.42 19.69
C ASP A 307 8.22 1.04 19.94
N ALA A 308 7.42 0.06 20.33
CA ALA A 308 7.88 -1.31 20.51
C ALA A 308 8.42 -1.91 19.19
N VAL A 309 7.71 -1.73 18.08
CA VAL A 309 8.18 -2.20 16.76
C VAL A 309 9.48 -1.50 16.36
N TYR A 310 9.58 -0.19 16.57
CA TYR A 310 10.80 0.58 16.27
C TYR A 310 11.99 0.07 17.10
N ASN A 311 11.83 -0.08 18.41
CA ASN A 311 12.86 -0.57 19.31
C ASN A 311 13.38 -1.97 18.91
N ILE A 312 12.47 -2.86 18.52
CA ILE A 312 12.85 -4.21 18.05
C ILE A 312 13.62 -4.13 16.72
N LEU A 313 13.14 -3.36 15.75
CA LEU A 313 13.68 -3.39 14.39
C LEU A 313 14.95 -2.54 14.22
N TYR A 314 15.05 -1.42 14.92
CA TYR A 314 16.12 -0.43 14.73
C TYR A 314 17.07 -0.35 15.89
N GLU A 315 16.57 -0.41 17.14
CA GLU A 315 17.40 -0.39 18.34
C GLU A 315 17.85 -1.81 18.75
N ARG A 316 17.32 -2.85 18.06
CA ARG A 316 17.67 -4.26 18.27
C ARG A 316 17.39 -4.77 19.69
N ILE A 317 16.39 -4.19 20.35
CA ILE A 317 15.95 -4.67 21.67
C ILE A 317 15.23 -6.01 21.49
N SER A 318 15.37 -6.89 22.46
CA SER A 318 14.76 -8.22 22.43
C SER A 318 13.24 -8.13 22.23
N PRO A 319 12.67 -8.82 21.22
CA PRO A 319 11.22 -8.88 21.02
C PRO A 319 10.46 -9.32 22.28
N THR A 320 10.99 -10.27 23.02
CA THR A 320 10.37 -10.76 24.27
C THR A 320 10.26 -9.66 25.33
N ILE A 321 11.29 -8.82 25.47
CA ILE A 321 11.29 -7.71 26.44
C ILE A 321 10.31 -6.64 26.01
N GLU A 322 10.40 -6.17 24.77
CA GLU A 322 9.54 -5.09 24.27
C GLU A 322 8.06 -5.48 24.28
N ILE A 323 7.71 -6.69 23.84
CA ILE A 323 6.30 -7.12 23.86
C ILE A 323 5.80 -7.27 25.31
N LYS A 324 6.65 -7.71 26.24
CA LYS A 324 6.26 -7.74 27.65
C LYS A 324 5.94 -6.34 28.20
N LEU A 325 6.81 -5.37 27.92
CA LEU A 325 6.57 -3.96 28.30
C LEU A 325 5.31 -3.40 27.64
N LEU A 326 5.08 -3.75 26.36
CA LEU A 326 3.89 -3.34 25.64
C LEU A 326 2.60 -3.91 26.29
N THR A 327 2.63 -5.18 26.76
CA THR A 327 1.46 -5.78 27.43
C THR A 327 1.04 -4.99 28.67
N ASP A 328 2.01 -4.45 29.42
CA ASP A 328 1.76 -3.68 30.65
C ASP A 328 1.18 -2.27 30.33
N SER A 329 1.33 -1.80 29.10
CA SER A 329 0.80 -0.50 28.64
C SER A 329 -0.65 -0.56 28.15
N PHE A 330 -1.15 -1.76 27.84
CA PHE A 330 -2.52 -1.95 27.36
C PHE A 330 -3.54 -1.90 28.51
N ARG A 331 -4.72 -1.34 28.20
CA ARG A 331 -5.84 -1.24 29.14
C ARG A 331 -7.04 -2.04 28.65
#